data_5bc9f694ad3b3607c342d26d157df127
#
_entry.id   5bc9f694ad3b3607c342d26d157df127
#
_cell.length_a   1.000
_cell.length_b   1.000
_cell.length_c   1.000
_cell.angle_alpha   90.00
_cell.angle_beta   90.00
_cell.angle_gamma   90.00
#
_symmetry.space_group_name_H-M   'P 1'
#
loop_
_entity.id
_entity.type
_entity.pdbx_description
1 polymer ?
#
loop_
_entity_poly.entity_id
_entity_poly.type
_entity_poly.pdbx_seq_one_letter_code
_entity_poly.pdbx_strand_id
1 'polypeptide(L)'
;MMLKWIYKFYLWDVYIMKIKQQKQIKGYLVREFGEEKGTELFSNEEKILNVLIKNTHNKTENQMNTLITTILPRIALYKTLLKADLSNEDVHNYMQNYMINEVAEKKHSSTAKMELVPFFYKIYSSVFLRVVRKSDLWVSEQNYGKDYFDVTMKKCLWHTACVENDCEELCSLFCDVDDITYGGLKKIGFKRTKTLGYGGDCCDFHFYKK
;
A
#
# COMPACT_ATOMS: atom_id res chain seq x y z
N MET A 1 -0.35 11.98 32.27
CA MET A 1 0.81 12.61 31.56
C MET A 1 1.42 11.71 30.51
N MET A 2 1.59 10.42 30.75
CA MET A 2 2.17 9.42 29.84
C MET A 2 1.37 9.23 28.53
N LEU A 3 0.02 9.20 28.57
CA LEU A 3 -0.86 9.07 27.39
C LEU A 3 -0.73 10.24 26.40
N LYS A 4 -0.49 11.47 26.86
CA LYS A 4 -0.27 12.64 25.99
C LYS A 4 1.06 12.57 25.24
N TRP A 5 2.08 11.93 25.82
CA TRP A 5 3.38 11.72 25.17
C TRP A 5 3.30 10.64 24.08
N ILE A 6 2.63 9.53 24.35
CA ILE A 6 2.42 8.44 23.37
C ILE A 6 1.63 8.98 22.17
N TYR A 7 0.56 9.75 22.40
CA TYR A 7 -0.24 10.37 21.34
C TYR A 7 0.57 11.38 20.50
N LYS A 8 1.45 12.15 21.13
CA LYS A 8 2.32 13.11 20.44
C LYS A 8 3.39 12.42 19.58
N PHE A 9 3.97 11.32 20.06
CA PHE A 9 4.90 10.49 19.27
C PHE A 9 4.19 9.87 18.07
N TYR A 10 3.01 9.33 18.25
CA TYR A 10 2.22 8.73 17.21
C TYR A 10 1.83 9.74 16.10
N LEU A 11 1.35 10.92 16.45
CA LEU A 11 1.08 11.99 15.48
C LEU A 11 2.33 12.43 14.72
N TRP A 12 3.49 12.40 15.38
CA TRP A 12 4.77 12.73 14.76
C TRP A 12 5.19 11.67 13.74
N ASP A 13 5.03 10.40 14.03
CA ASP A 13 5.33 9.31 13.11
C ASP A 13 4.45 9.35 11.86
N VAL A 14 3.16 9.59 12.02
CA VAL A 14 2.21 9.78 10.90
C VAL A 14 2.61 10.98 10.05
N TYR A 15 2.97 12.10 10.67
CA TYR A 15 3.40 13.30 9.98
C TYR A 15 4.69 13.07 9.17
N ILE A 16 5.67 12.39 9.76
CA ILE A 16 6.93 12.05 9.08
C ILE A 16 6.69 11.09 7.91
N MET A 17 5.84 10.08 8.07
CA MET A 17 5.50 9.14 7.00
C MET A 17 4.78 9.85 5.85
N LYS A 18 3.84 10.74 6.15
CA LYS A 18 3.18 11.57 5.13
C LYS A 18 4.19 12.41 4.35
N ILE A 19 5.11 13.10 5.03
CA ILE A 19 6.15 13.91 4.39
C ILE A 19 7.04 13.05 3.48
N LYS A 20 7.45 11.88 3.96
CA LYS A 20 8.31 10.98 3.18
C LYS A 20 7.63 10.52 1.88
N GLN A 21 6.35 10.19 1.94
CA GLN A 21 5.60 9.77 0.76
C GLN A 21 5.36 10.93 -0.20
N GLN A 22 5.02 12.11 0.30
CA GLN A 22 4.84 13.29 -0.54
C GLN A 22 6.16 13.70 -1.24
N LYS A 23 7.30 13.62 -0.57
CA LYS A 23 8.61 13.79 -1.21
C LYS A 23 8.88 12.78 -2.32
N GLN A 24 8.47 11.52 -2.10
CA GLN A 24 8.63 10.46 -3.09
C GLN A 24 7.77 10.72 -4.33
N ILE A 25 6.50 11.11 -4.14
CA ILE A 25 5.58 11.45 -5.24
C ILE A 25 6.11 12.67 -6.00
N LYS A 26 6.53 13.72 -5.30
CA LYS A 26 7.14 14.90 -5.95
C LYS A 26 8.34 14.53 -6.79
N GLY A 27 9.28 13.76 -6.21
CA GLY A 27 10.48 13.30 -6.92
C GLY A 27 10.16 12.44 -8.14
N TYR A 28 9.12 11.61 -8.06
CA TYR A 28 8.63 10.82 -9.18
C TYR A 28 8.09 11.74 -10.29
N LEU A 29 7.17 12.64 -9.96
CA LEU A 29 6.56 13.54 -10.94
C LEU A 29 7.59 14.45 -11.63
N VAL A 30 8.55 14.98 -10.88
CA VAL A 30 9.63 15.80 -11.46
C VAL A 30 10.52 14.98 -12.39
N ARG A 31 10.81 13.74 -12.06
CA ARG A 31 11.62 12.85 -12.90
C ARG A 31 10.92 12.48 -14.20
N GLU A 32 9.62 12.19 -14.15
CA GLU A 32 8.85 11.74 -15.32
C GLU A 32 8.41 12.91 -16.24
N PHE A 33 8.11 14.08 -15.66
CA PHE A 33 7.52 15.21 -16.40
C PHE A 33 8.41 16.46 -16.50
N GLY A 34 9.61 16.44 -15.90
CA GLY A 34 10.49 17.60 -15.77
C GLY A 34 10.10 18.52 -14.62
N GLU A 35 10.98 19.48 -14.30
CA GLU A 35 10.85 20.30 -13.07
C GLU A 35 9.58 21.15 -13.05
N GLU A 36 9.27 21.83 -14.15
CA GLU A 36 8.12 22.74 -14.24
C GLU A 36 6.80 21.97 -14.15
N LYS A 37 6.57 21.05 -15.09
CA LYS A 37 5.34 20.26 -15.17
C LYS A 37 5.18 19.33 -13.96
N GLY A 38 6.25 18.69 -13.51
CA GLY A 38 6.23 17.80 -12.36
C GLY A 38 5.88 18.55 -11.06
N THR A 39 6.36 19.79 -10.89
CA THR A 39 6.00 20.62 -9.73
C THR A 39 4.54 21.09 -9.80
N GLU A 40 4.05 21.45 -10.98
CA GLU A 40 2.63 21.77 -11.19
C GLU A 40 1.72 20.57 -10.83
N LEU A 41 2.03 19.40 -11.37
CA LEU A 41 1.29 18.16 -11.08
C LEU A 41 1.31 17.83 -9.57
N PHE A 42 2.45 17.99 -8.92
CA PHE A 42 2.56 17.77 -7.49
C PHE A 42 1.68 18.76 -6.69
N SER A 43 1.65 20.04 -7.06
CA SER A 43 0.74 21.02 -6.42
C SER A 43 -0.73 20.64 -6.59
N ASN A 44 -1.11 20.07 -7.72
CA ASN A 44 -2.47 19.57 -7.96
C ASN A 44 -2.76 18.29 -7.15
N GLU A 45 -1.78 17.38 -7.02
CA GLU A 45 -1.88 16.19 -6.16
C GLU A 45 -2.13 16.59 -4.69
N GLU A 46 -1.40 17.55 -4.15
CA GLU A 46 -1.60 18.04 -2.78
C GLU A 46 -3.01 18.60 -2.55
N LYS A 47 -3.57 19.33 -3.52
CA LYS A 47 -4.94 19.83 -3.44
C LYS A 47 -5.95 18.69 -3.42
N ILE A 48 -5.80 17.72 -4.32
CA ILE A 48 -6.66 16.54 -4.39
C ILE A 48 -6.54 15.72 -3.10
N LEU A 49 -5.33 15.45 -2.62
CA LEU A 49 -5.09 14.74 -1.36
C LEU A 49 -5.79 15.39 -0.18
N ASN A 50 -5.71 16.72 -0.06
CA ASN A 50 -6.38 17.45 1.02
C ASN A 50 -7.91 17.31 0.95
N VAL A 51 -8.50 17.31 -0.25
CA VAL A 51 -9.93 17.07 -0.44
C VAL A 51 -10.30 15.65 -0.05
N LEU A 52 -9.53 14.64 -0.49
CA LEU A 52 -9.74 13.24 -0.15
C LEU A 52 -9.70 13.01 1.37
N ILE A 53 -8.69 13.57 2.05
CA ILE A 53 -8.57 13.48 3.52
C ILE A 53 -9.78 14.11 4.20
N LYS A 54 -10.20 15.30 3.77
CA LYS A 54 -11.33 16.02 4.35
C LYS A 54 -12.65 15.26 4.19
N ASN A 55 -12.83 14.55 3.08
CA ASN A 55 -14.05 13.82 2.75
C ASN A 55 -14.06 12.39 3.33
N THR A 56 -12.96 11.94 3.92
CA THR A 56 -12.87 10.61 4.52
C THR A 56 -13.46 10.63 5.93
N HIS A 57 -14.53 9.88 6.16
CA HIS A 57 -15.26 9.82 7.42
C HIS A 57 -15.44 8.38 7.90
N ASN A 58 -15.86 8.22 9.16
CA ASN A 58 -16.24 6.94 9.76
C ASN A 58 -15.13 5.86 9.67
N LYS A 59 -13.88 6.27 9.85
CA LYS A 59 -12.71 5.39 9.92
C LYS A 59 -12.15 5.37 11.33
N THR A 60 -11.61 4.23 11.75
CA THR A 60 -10.85 4.16 12.98
C THR A 60 -9.55 4.97 12.87
N GLU A 61 -8.90 5.22 13.97
CA GLU A 61 -7.62 5.93 13.99
C GLU A 61 -6.55 5.19 13.16
N ASN A 62 -6.47 3.87 13.28
CA ASN A 62 -5.52 3.05 12.51
C ASN A 62 -5.83 3.06 11.00
N GLN A 63 -7.12 2.96 10.64
CA GLN A 63 -7.55 3.08 9.25
C GLN A 63 -7.22 4.47 8.68
N MET A 64 -7.53 5.54 9.43
CA MET A 64 -7.28 6.91 8.99
C MET A 64 -5.79 7.17 8.77
N ASN A 65 -4.93 6.66 9.66
CA ASN A 65 -3.48 6.78 9.47
C ASN A 65 -3.00 6.05 8.22
N THR A 66 -3.47 4.82 7.99
CA THR A 66 -3.11 4.06 6.80
C THR A 66 -3.60 4.77 5.53
N LEU A 67 -4.79 5.33 5.56
CA LEU A 67 -5.33 6.14 4.47
C LEU A 67 -4.44 7.35 4.17
N ILE A 68 -4.14 8.18 5.17
CA ILE A 68 -3.36 9.41 5.00
C ILE A 68 -1.92 9.14 4.57
N THR A 69 -1.29 8.09 5.13
CA THR A 69 0.13 7.83 4.90
C THR A 69 0.41 6.91 3.73
N THR A 70 -0.59 6.17 3.25
CA THR A 70 -0.34 5.10 2.29
C THR A 70 -1.29 5.11 1.11
N ILE A 71 -2.59 5.17 1.33
CA ILE A 71 -3.58 4.91 0.28
C ILE A 71 -3.97 6.19 -0.47
N LEU A 72 -4.48 7.20 0.26
CA LEU A 72 -5.00 8.43 -0.35
C LEU A 72 -3.96 9.21 -1.17
N PRO A 73 -2.66 9.27 -0.79
CA PRO A 73 -1.66 9.91 -1.64
C PRO A 73 -1.53 9.25 -3.03
N ARG A 74 -1.67 7.93 -3.12
CA ARG A 74 -1.63 7.21 -4.41
C ARG A 74 -2.91 7.41 -5.21
N ILE A 75 -4.06 7.46 -4.54
CA ILE A 75 -5.33 7.84 -5.18
C ILE A 75 -5.26 9.29 -5.68
N ALA A 76 -4.68 10.22 -4.91
CA ALA A 76 -4.49 11.60 -5.32
C ALA A 76 -3.57 11.71 -6.53
N LEU A 77 -2.44 10.98 -6.54
CA LEU A 77 -1.54 10.89 -7.69
C LEU A 77 -2.30 10.38 -8.94
N TYR A 78 -3.04 9.28 -8.81
CA TYR A 78 -3.84 8.73 -9.91
C TYR A 78 -4.85 9.75 -10.45
N LYS A 79 -5.64 10.38 -9.57
CA LYS A 79 -6.62 11.40 -9.96
C LYS A 79 -5.97 12.66 -10.55
N THR A 80 -4.75 12.96 -10.17
CA THR A 80 -3.96 14.06 -10.77
C THR A 80 -3.57 13.73 -12.19
N LEU A 81 -3.07 12.53 -12.43
CA LEU A 81 -2.69 12.08 -13.77
C LEU A 81 -3.89 11.96 -14.70
N LEU A 82 -5.07 11.51 -14.20
CA LEU A 82 -6.31 11.51 -14.99
C LEU A 82 -6.77 12.91 -15.43
N LYS A 83 -6.40 13.95 -14.69
CA LYS A 83 -6.72 15.34 -15.03
C LYS A 83 -5.64 16.02 -15.88
N ALA A 84 -4.51 15.37 -16.06
CA ALA A 84 -3.49 15.81 -16.98
C ALA A 84 -3.91 15.46 -18.43
N ASP A 85 -3.30 16.11 -19.39
CA ASP A 85 -3.53 15.82 -20.82
C ASP A 85 -2.78 14.51 -21.22
N LEU A 86 -3.27 13.39 -20.70
CA LEU A 86 -2.72 12.04 -20.85
C LEU A 86 -3.82 11.07 -21.29
N SER A 87 -3.47 10.06 -22.06
CA SER A 87 -4.38 8.95 -22.34
C SER A 87 -4.57 8.08 -21.08
N ASN A 88 -5.69 7.34 -21.00
CA ASN A 88 -5.91 6.39 -19.90
C ASN A 88 -4.81 5.33 -19.82
N GLU A 89 -4.26 4.91 -20.96
CA GLU A 89 -3.14 3.97 -21.03
C GLU A 89 -1.86 4.58 -20.43
N ASP A 90 -1.55 5.84 -20.75
CA ASP A 90 -0.40 6.53 -20.16
C ASP A 90 -0.56 6.69 -18.65
N VAL A 91 -1.75 7.08 -18.17
CA VAL A 91 -2.04 7.17 -16.74
C VAL A 91 -1.82 5.82 -16.05
N HIS A 92 -2.33 4.73 -16.64
CA HIS A 92 -2.10 3.38 -16.11
C HIS A 92 -0.60 3.05 -16.05
N ASN A 93 0.15 3.31 -17.13
CA ASN A 93 1.58 3.03 -17.23
C ASN A 93 2.38 3.85 -16.21
N TYR A 94 2.08 5.13 -16.02
CA TYR A 94 2.73 5.95 -15.00
C TYR A 94 2.43 5.43 -13.58
N MET A 95 1.18 5.08 -13.29
CA MET A 95 0.82 4.53 -11.99
C MET A 95 1.48 3.18 -11.75
N GLN A 96 1.50 2.29 -12.73
CA GLN A 96 2.17 0.99 -12.64
C GLN A 96 3.67 1.17 -12.38
N ASN A 97 4.34 2.05 -13.14
CA ASN A 97 5.74 2.38 -12.95
C ASN A 97 6.01 2.89 -11.52
N TYR A 98 5.18 3.82 -11.01
CA TYR A 98 5.29 4.31 -9.64
C TYR A 98 5.12 3.18 -8.61
N MET A 99 4.08 2.35 -8.77
CA MET A 99 3.77 1.28 -7.82
C MET A 99 4.84 0.18 -7.82
N ILE A 100 5.43 -0.12 -8.97
CA ILE A 100 6.51 -1.11 -9.08
C ILE A 100 7.81 -0.53 -8.51
N ASN A 101 8.35 0.53 -9.10
CA ASN A 101 9.72 0.98 -8.84
C ASN A 101 9.85 1.74 -7.51
N GLU A 102 8.84 2.55 -7.18
CA GLU A 102 8.91 3.37 -5.97
C GLU A 102 8.36 2.65 -4.73
N VAL A 103 7.50 1.65 -4.90
CA VAL A 103 6.85 0.97 -3.78
C VAL A 103 7.26 -0.49 -3.67
N ALA A 104 6.95 -1.32 -4.67
CA ALA A 104 7.09 -2.76 -4.58
C ALA A 104 8.55 -3.21 -4.49
N GLU A 105 9.43 -2.69 -5.35
CA GLU A 105 10.86 -3.01 -5.35
C GLU A 105 11.54 -2.62 -4.03
N LYS A 106 11.17 -1.50 -3.44
CA LYS A 106 11.69 -1.08 -2.13
C LYS A 106 11.22 -2.00 -1.01
N LYS A 107 9.97 -2.43 -1.06
CA LYS A 107 9.42 -3.42 -0.11
C LYS A 107 10.11 -4.77 -0.30
N HIS A 108 10.25 -5.23 -1.54
CA HIS A 108 10.95 -6.48 -1.86
C HIS A 108 12.38 -6.46 -1.30
N SER A 109 13.16 -5.43 -1.62
CA SER A 109 14.53 -5.28 -1.15
C SER A 109 14.63 -5.28 0.38
N SER A 110 13.69 -4.64 1.06
CA SER A 110 13.63 -4.62 2.52
C SER A 110 13.30 -6.02 3.07
N THR A 111 12.32 -6.72 2.50
CA THR A 111 11.91 -8.06 2.93
C THR A 111 13.01 -9.08 2.66
N ALA A 112 13.67 -9.00 1.50
CA ALA A 112 14.80 -9.87 1.15
C ALA A 112 15.99 -9.71 2.11
N LYS A 113 16.28 -8.49 2.59
CA LYS A 113 17.28 -8.27 3.64
C LYS A 113 16.90 -8.92 4.97
N MET A 114 15.62 -8.96 5.30
CA MET A 114 15.15 -9.63 6.52
C MET A 114 15.36 -11.15 6.47
N GLU A 115 15.44 -11.75 5.29
CA GLU A 115 15.76 -13.19 5.13
C GLU A 115 17.14 -13.59 5.69
N LEU A 116 18.04 -12.63 5.95
CA LEU A 116 19.32 -12.88 6.60
C LEU A 116 19.18 -13.27 8.09
N VAL A 117 18.04 -12.94 8.70
CA VAL A 117 17.77 -13.27 10.10
C VAL A 117 17.60 -14.80 10.26
N PRO A 118 18.24 -15.42 11.27
CA PRO A 118 18.01 -16.83 11.60
C PRO A 118 16.54 -17.10 11.88
N PHE A 119 16.04 -18.27 11.47
CA PHE A 119 14.63 -18.66 11.64
C PHE A 119 13.62 -17.70 11.03
N PHE A 120 14.02 -16.97 9.97
CA PHE A 120 13.22 -15.93 9.33
C PHE A 120 11.76 -16.36 9.08
N TYR A 121 11.53 -17.54 8.45
CA TYR A 121 10.18 -18.00 8.15
C TYR A 121 9.29 -18.07 9.42
N LYS A 122 9.80 -18.63 10.51
CA LYS A 122 9.07 -18.76 11.77
C LYS A 122 8.72 -17.40 12.38
N ILE A 123 9.68 -16.47 12.34
CA ILE A 123 9.50 -15.11 12.87
C ILE A 123 8.49 -14.37 11.98
N TYR A 124 8.71 -14.40 10.67
CA TYR A 124 7.88 -13.71 9.69
C TYR A 124 6.42 -14.18 9.75
N SER A 125 6.18 -15.49 9.67
CA SER A 125 4.82 -16.07 9.73
C SER A 125 4.10 -15.68 11.02
N SER A 126 4.78 -15.79 12.17
CA SER A 126 4.21 -15.41 13.47
C SER A 126 3.84 -13.94 13.56
N VAL A 127 4.73 -13.04 13.08
CA VAL A 127 4.48 -11.60 13.08
C VAL A 127 3.38 -11.25 12.09
N PHE A 128 3.44 -11.76 10.86
CA PHE A 128 2.45 -11.49 9.82
C PHE A 128 1.03 -11.88 10.26
N LEU A 129 0.85 -13.13 10.72
CA LEU A 129 -0.44 -13.62 11.20
C LEU A 129 -0.97 -12.81 12.39
N ARG A 130 -0.08 -12.38 13.30
CA ARG A 130 -0.45 -11.54 14.43
C ARG A 130 -0.91 -10.15 13.97
N VAL A 131 -0.17 -9.53 13.04
CA VAL A 131 -0.50 -8.21 12.51
C VAL A 131 -1.84 -8.25 11.80
N VAL A 132 -2.05 -9.20 10.90
CA VAL A 132 -3.32 -9.33 10.16
C VAL A 132 -4.50 -9.59 11.10
N ARG A 133 -4.33 -10.42 12.11
CA ARG A 133 -5.40 -10.75 13.08
C ARG A 133 -5.80 -9.56 13.95
N LYS A 134 -4.84 -8.70 14.31
CA LYS A 134 -5.09 -7.55 15.21
C LYS A 134 -5.46 -6.29 14.48
N SER A 135 -5.24 -6.24 13.18
CA SER A 135 -5.50 -5.04 12.37
C SER A 135 -6.97 -4.98 11.95
N ASP A 136 -7.51 -3.80 11.96
CA ASP A 136 -8.84 -3.46 11.42
C ASP A 136 -8.79 -3.01 9.95
N LEU A 137 -7.63 -3.14 9.31
CA LEU A 137 -7.45 -2.84 7.89
C LEU A 137 -8.05 -3.93 6.99
N TRP A 138 -8.25 -5.14 7.55
CA TRP A 138 -8.76 -6.31 6.83
C TRP A 138 -9.81 -7.05 7.66
N VAL A 139 -10.74 -7.70 6.97
CA VAL A 139 -11.51 -8.81 7.51
C VAL A 139 -10.94 -10.07 6.88
N SER A 140 -10.34 -10.95 7.68
CA SER A 140 -9.62 -12.10 7.18
C SER A 140 -9.84 -13.38 7.99
N GLU A 141 -9.69 -14.50 7.29
CA GLU A 141 -9.59 -15.85 7.86
C GLU A 141 -8.16 -16.34 7.73
N GLN A 142 -7.69 -17.11 8.69
CA GLN A 142 -6.32 -17.59 8.72
C GLN A 142 -6.29 -19.10 8.93
N ASN A 143 -5.47 -19.81 8.15
CA ASN A 143 -5.12 -21.19 8.34
C ASN A 143 -3.59 -21.33 8.33
N TYR A 144 -3.02 -22.23 9.11
CA TYR A 144 -1.57 -22.39 9.15
C TYR A 144 -1.16 -23.80 9.60
N GLY A 145 -0.03 -24.24 9.08
CA GLY A 145 0.65 -25.47 9.47
C GLY A 145 2.12 -25.19 9.83
N LYS A 146 2.91 -26.25 9.86
CA LYS A 146 4.34 -26.18 10.21
C LYS A 146 5.14 -25.35 9.21
N ASP A 147 4.87 -25.55 7.92
CA ASP A 147 5.67 -24.99 6.82
C ASP A 147 4.84 -24.14 5.83
N TYR A 148 3.61 -23.77 6.20
CA TYR A 148 2.75 -22.87 5.42
C TYR A 148 1.81 -22.06 6.31
N PHE A 149 1.29 -20.98 5.76
CA PHE A 149 0.14 -20.25 6.28
C PHE A 149 -0.65 -19.61 5.15
N ASP A 150 -1.96 -19.57 5.34
CA ASP A 150 -2.92 -18.97 4.42
C ASP A 150 -3.60 -17.79 5.09
N VAL A 151 -3.86 -16.75 4.31
CA VAL A 151 -4.69 -15.63 4.73
C VAL A 151 -5.69 -15.32 3.63
N THR A 152 -6.96 -15.53 3.92
CA THR A 152 -8.06 -15.18 3.03
C THR A 152 -8.65 -13.84 3.47
N MET A 153 -8.40 -12.78 2.72
CA MET A 153 -8.91 -11.44 3.00
C MET A 153 -10.26 -11.23 2.31
N LYS A 154 -11.34 -11.14 3.09
CA LYS A 154 -12.72 -10.90 2.62
C LYS A 154 -13.02 -9.41 2.43
N LYS A 155 -12.37 -8.54 3.20
CA LYS A 155 -12.40 -7.07 3.03
C LYS A 155 -11.01 -6.50 3.18
N CYS A 156 -10.72 -5.46 2.41
CA CYS A 156 -9.42 -4.80 2.38
C CYS A 156 -9.62 -3.29 2.33
N LEU A 157 -8.95 -2.55 3.22
CA LEU A 157 -9.06 -1.08 3.26
C LEU A 157 -8.63 -0.43 1.94
N TRP A 158 -7.63 -0.99 1.24
CA TRP A 158 -7.18 -0.49 -0.07
C TRP A 158 -8.29 -0.60 -1.12
N HIS A 159 -8.94 -1.76 -1.21
CA HIS A 159 -10.08 -1.96 -2.11
C HIS A 159 -11.23 -1.03 -1.73
N THR A 160 -11.62 -1.00 -0.45
CA THR A 160 -12.67 -0.11 0.03
C THR A 160 -12.39 1.36 -0.30
N ALA A 161 -11.14 1.82 -0.12
CA ALA A 161 -10.77 3.18 -0.44
C ALA A 161 -10.83 3.49 -1.94
N CYS A 162 -10.46 2.53 -2.80
CA CYS A 162 -10.59 2.70 -4.25
C CYS A 162 -12.07 2.83 -4.66
N VAL A 163 -12.94 1.97 -4.13
CA VAL A 163 -14.40 2.03 -4.36
C VAL A 163 -14.99 3.36 -3.86
N GLU A 164 -14.71 3.74 -2.61
CA GLU A 164 -15.20 4.98 -2.01
C GLU A 164 -14.73 6.26 -2.73
N ASN A 165 -13.71 6.15 -3.57
CA ASN A 165 -13.14 7.28 -4.32
C ASN A 165 -13.28 7.13 -5.85
N ASP A 166 -14.17 6.28 -6.33
CA ASP A 166 -14.45 6.08 -7.77
C ASP A 166 -13.17 5.85 -8.59
N CYS A 167 -12.36 4.88 -8.17
CA CYS A 167 -11.11 4.49 -8.83
C CYS A 167 -10.78 3.00 -8.61
N GLU A 168 -11.77 2.14 -8.80
CA GLU A 168 -11.67 0.70 -8.55
C GLU A 168 -10.57 0.03 -9.38
N GLU A 169 -10.36 0.50 -10.61
CA GLU A 169 -9.33 0.04 -11.53
C GLU A 169 -7.91 0.21 -10.97
N LEU A 170 -7.68 1.21 -10.12
CA LEU A 170 -6.41 1.41 -9.44
C LEU A 170 -6.10 0.29 -8.44
N CYS A 171 -7.12 -0.40 -7.93
CA CYS A 171 -6.95 -1.40 -6.87
C CYS A 171 -6.07 -2.57 -7.31
N SER A 172 -6.10 -2.96 -8.57
CA SER A 172 -5.24 -4.02 -9.13
C SER A 172 -3.76 -3.71 -8.90
N LEU A 173 -3.33 -2.47 -9.12
CA LEU A 173 -1.94 -2.05 -8.93
C LEU A 173 -1.49 -2.10 -7.46
N PHE A 174 -2.39 -1.90 -6.50
CA PHE A 174 -2.08 -2.14 -5.09
C PHE A 174 -1.87 -3.64 -4.82
N CYS A 175 -2.65 -4.50 -5.47
CA CYS A 175 -2.48 -5.94 -5.34
C CYS A 175 -1.13 -6.40 -5.93
N ASP A 176 -0.73 -5.89 -7.10
CA ASP A 176 0.52 -6.26 -7.78
C ASP A 176 1.77 -5.96 -6.95
N VAL A 177 1.69 -4.97 -6.06
CA VAL A 177 2.76 -4.70 -5.09
C VAL A 177 3.08 -5.93 -4.24
N ASP A 178 2.09 -6.75 -3.89
CA ASP A 178 2.33 -7.94 -3.07
C ASP A 178 3.04 -9.04 -3.86
N ASP A 179 2.68 -9.25 -5.15
CA ASP A 179 3.36 -10.23 -6.01
C ASP A 179 4.84 -9.91 -6.16
N ILE A 180 5.17 -8.65 -6.38
CA ILE A 180 6.56 -8.19 -6.51
C ILE A 180 7.27 -8.24 -5.15
N THR A 181 6.60 -7.79 -4.08
CA THR A 181 7.17 -7.78 -2.72
C THR A 181 7.61 -9.16 -2.28
N TYR A 182 6.77 -10.16 -2.51
CA TYR A 182 7.01 -11.54 -2.05
C TYR A 182 7.57 -12.45 -3.14
N GLY A 183 7.48 -12.06 -4.40
CA GLY A 183 8.08 -12.78 -5.53
C GLY A 183 9.59 -12.87 -5.40
N GLY A 184 10.16 -14.04 -5.70
CA GLY A 184 11.61 -14.24 -5.74
C GLY A 184 12.32 -14.32 -4.38
N LEU A 185 11.62 -14.22 -3.24
CA LEU A 185 12.21 -14.44 -1.92
C LEU A 185 12.79 -15.87 -1.80
N LYS A 186 13.89 -16.02 -1.07
CA LYS A 186 14.65 -17.28 -0.98
C LYS A 186 14.11 -18.22 0.08
N LYS A 187 13.59 -17.70 1.19
CA LYS A 187 13.15 -18.51 2.34
C LYS A 187 11.63 -18.61 2.49
N ILE A 188 10.89 -17.74 1.78
CA ILE A 188 9.43 -17.76 1.73
C ILE A 188 8.98 -17.84 0.27
N GLY A 189 8.03 -18.73 -0.01
CA GLY A 189 7.26 -18.75 -1.24
C GLY A 189 5.92 -18.04 -1.04
N PHE A 190 5.43 -17.41 -2.08
CA PHE A 190 4.15 -16.74 -2.13
C PHE A 190 3.38 -17.17 -3.38
N LYS A 191 2.10 -17.47 -3.20
CA LYS A 191 1.16 -17.77 -4.29
C LYS A 191 -0.20 -17.18 -3.94
N ARG A 192 -0.95 -16.81 -4.97
CA ARG A 192 -2.36 -16.46 -4.89
C ARG A 192 -3.03 -16.74 -6.24
N THR A 193 -4.32 -16.96 -6.25
CA THR A 193 -5.09 -17.22 -7.46
C THR A 193 -6.07 -16.09 -7.77
N LYS A 194 -6.46 -15.30 -6.78
CA LYS A 194 -7.42 -14.21 -6.92
C LYS A 194 -7.19 -13.07 -5.94
N THR A 195 -7.68 -11.89 -6.27
CA THR A 195 -7.69 -10.73 -5.39
C THR A 195 -8.96 -9.90 -5.59
N LEU A 196 -9.34 -9.14 -4.55
CA LEU A 196 -10.43 -8.17 -4.63
C LEU A 196 -10.20 -7.14 -5.75
N GLY A 197 -8.95 -6.70 -5.94
CA GLY A 197 -8.59 -5.70 -6.96
C GLY A 197 -8.71 -6.20 -8.40
N TYR A 198 -8.76 -7.52 -8.60
CA TYR A 198 -9.02 -8.15 -9.90
C TYR A 198 -10.44 -8.75 -9.98
N GLY A 199 -11.37 -8.27 -9.14
CA GLY A 199 -12.78 -8.69 -9.17
C GLY A 199 -13.04 -10.04 -8.49
N GLY A 200 -12.08 -10.59 -7.76
CA GLY A 200 -12.29 -11.80 -6.95
C GLY A 200 -13.16 -11.51 -5.72
N ASP A 201 -13.73 -12.57 -5.14
CA ASP A 201 -14.53 -12.52 -3.91
C ASP A 201 -13.67 -12.37 -2.64
N CYS A 202 -12.36 -12.57 -2.76
CA CYS A 202 -11.37 -12.40 -1.70
C CYS A 202 -9.96 -12.29 -2.28
N CYS A 203 -8.97 -12.00 -1.41
CA CYS A 203 -7.55 -12.24 -1.72
C CYS A 203 -7.10 -13.51 -0.99
N ASP A 204 -6.62 -14.51 -1.73
CA ASP A 204 -6.21 -15.82 -1.23
C ASP A 204 -4.69 -15.94 -1.15
N PHE A 205 -4.09 -15.46 -0.09
CA PHE A 205 -2.65 -15.50 0.11
C PHE A 205 -2.21 -16.85 0.67
N HIS A 206 -1.33 -17.52 -0.04
CA HIS A 206 -0.66 -18.73 0.40
C HIS A 206 0.85 -18.49 0.51
N PHE A 207 1.36 -18.53 1.72
CA PHE A 207 2.77 -18.44 2.02
C PHE A 207 3.31 -19.81 2.48
N TYR A 208 4.48 -20.18 1.99
CA TYR A 208 5.11 -21.44 2.37
C TYR A 208 6.62 -21.29 2.58
N LYS A 209 7.17 -22.14 3.41
CA LYS A 209 8.61 -22.22 3.63
C LYS A 209 9.29 -22.86 2.42
N LYS A 210 10.36 -22.23 1.94
CA LYS A 210 11.28 -22.79 0.95
C LYS A 210 12.43 -23.50 1.61
#